data_b66bd8af997c84f15f4e65352168d906
#
_entry.id   b66bd8af997c84f15f4e65352168d906
#
_cell.length_a   1.000
_cell.length_b   1.000
_cell.length_c   1.000
_cell.angle_alpha   90.00
_cell.angle_beta   90.00
_cell.angle_gamma   90.00
#
_symmetry.space_group_name_H-M   'P 1'
#
loop_
_entity.id
_entity.type
_entity.pdbx_description
1 polymer ?
#
loop_
_entity_poly.entity_id
_entity_poly.type
_entity_poly.pdbx_seq_one_letter_code
_entity_poly.pdbx_strand_id
1 'polypeptide(L)'
;MFRVFGAFTAIALLAQICVASAGDYGTRDEAVAMVKRVEDMFAKAGPDSTFKAVSDKSPATFHDRDLYPFIYDLSGRCVAHGARPALIGKNLLDLKDQDGKYLIREMIRIASGTGFGWVNYKWPNPINNKIEDKTSYVEKMGDYFVGVGVYRE
;
A
#
# COMPACT_ATOMS: atom_id res chain seq x y z
N MET A 1 -61.02 -43.95 -2.68
CA MET A 1 -59.62 -44.10 -3.19
C MET A 1 -59.13 -42.70 -3.57
N PHE A 2 -58.58 -41.93 -2.59
CA PHE A 2 -58.11 -40.55 -2.77
C PHE A 2 -56.61 -40.53 -2.77
N ARG A 3 -55.99 -40.11 -3.90
CA ARG A 3 -54.54 -39.90 -4.02
C ARG A 3 -54.27 -38.42 -3.77
N VAL A 4 -53.60 -38.16 -2.66
CA VAL A 4 -53.07 -36.82 -2.33
C VAL A 4 -51.68 -36.67 -2.96
N PHE A 5 -51.56 -35.78 -3.95
CA PHE A 5 -50.26 -35.39 -4.50
C PHE A 5 -49.69 -34.25 -3.64
N GLY A 6 -48.63 -34.55 -2.90
CA GLY A 6 -47.84 -33.56 -2.19
C GLY A 6 -46.86 -32.84 -3.13
N ALA A 7 -47.06 -31.54 -3.34
CA ALA A 7 -46.13 -30.70 -4.07
C ALA A 7 -44.96 -30.32 -3.13
N PHE A 8 -43.76 -30.82 -3.41
CA PHE A 8 -42.51 -30.33 -2.78
C PHE A 8 -42.07 -29.07 -3.49
N THR A 9 -42.22 -27.94 -2.83
CA THR A 9 -41.67 -26.64 -3.31
C THR A 9 -40.19 -26.55 -2.85
N ALA A 10 -39.28 -26.75 -3.78
CA ALA A 10 -37.85 -26.53 -3.53
C ALA A 10 -37.58 -25.02 -3.52
N ILE A 11 -37.28 -24.46 -2.36
CA ILE A 11 -36.81 -23.08 -2.23
C ILE A 11 -35.32 -23.09 -2.59
N ALA A 12 -35.00 -22.61 -3.79
CA ALA A 12 -33.61 -22.34 -4.19
C ALA A 12 -33.12 -21.07 -3.49
N LEU A 13 -32.24 -21.23 -2.50
CA LEU A 13 -31.56 -20.13 -1.84
C LEU A 13 -30.47 -19.61 -2.80
N LEU A 14 -30.76 -18.53 -3.53
CA LEU A 14 -29.76 -17.81 -4.32
C LEU A 14 -28.83 -17.08 -3.33
N ALA A 15 -27.64 -17.62 -3.10
CA ALA A 15 -26.56 -16.89 -2.47
C ALA A 15 -26.13 -15.76 -3.40
N GLN A 16 -26.50 -14.53 -3.08
CA GLN A 16 -25.98 -13.34 -3.75
C GLN A 16 -24.51 -13.20 -3.36
N ILE A 17 -23.61 -13.58 -4.26
CA ILE A 17 -22.19 -13.25 -4.17
C ILE A 17 -22.10 -11.73 -4.39
N CYS A 18 -21.92 -10.97 -3.32
CA CYS A 18 -21.61 -9.55 -3.38
C CYS A 18 -20.19 -9.44 -3.97
N VAL A 19 -20.08 -9.26 -5.29
CA VAL A 19 -18.83 -8.88 -5.92
C VAL A 19 -18.62 -7.42 -5.54
N ALA A 20 -17.75 -7.18 -4.54
CA ALA A 20 -17.29 -5.84 -4.23
C ALA A 20 -16.59 -5.31 -5.49
N SER A 21 -17.18 -4.32 -6.14
CA SER A 21 -16.53 -3.58 -7.22
C SER A 21 -15.27 -2.94 -6.60
N ALA A 22 -14.08 -3.32 -7.09
CA ALA A 22 -12.87 -2.62 -6.72
C ALA A 22 -13.05 -1.15 -7.11
N GLY A 23 -13.01 -0.25 -6.12
CA GLY A 23 -13.09 1.18 -6.38
C GLY A 23 -11.89 1.65 -7.21
N ASP A 24 -11.99 2.84 -7.80
CA ASP A 24 -10.90 3.44 -8.61
C ASP A 24 -9.63 3.74 -7.79
N TYR A 25 -9.74 3.71 -6.47
CA TYR A 25 -8.67 3.98 -5.50
C TYR A 25 -8.52 2.82 -4.52
N GLY A 26 -7.28 2.67 -4.01
CA GLY A 26 -6.99 1.70 -2.97
C GLY A 26 -7.52 2.13 -1.59
N THR A 27 -7.75 1.15 -0.73
CA THR A 27 -8.21 1.34 0.65
C THR A 27 -7.06 1.24 1.64
N ARG A 28 -7.28 1.69 2.88
CA ARG A 28 -6.31 1.53 3.97
C ARG A 28 -5.96 0.07 4.26
N ASP A 29 -6.93 -0.82 4.24
CA ASP A 29 -6.70 -2.25 4.49
C ASP A 29 -5.85 -2.87 3.39
N GLU A 30 -6.09 -2.48 2.12
CA GLU A 30 -5.27 -2.92 0.99
C GLU A 30 -3.83 -2.38 1.08
N ALA A 31 -3.65 -1.13 1.55
CA ALA A 31 -2.33 -0.55 1.78
C ALA A 31 -1.55 -1.32 2.85
N VAL A 32 -2.17 -1.62 4.00
CA VAL A 32 -1.57 -2.46 5.05
C VAL A 32 -1.25 -3.85 4.51
N ALA A 33 -2.17 -4.49 3.78
CA ALA A 33 -1.94 -5.80 3.19
C ALA A 33 -0.77 -5.79 2.18
N MET A 34 -0.59 -4.70 1.43
CA MET A 34 0.54 -4.54 0.52
C MET A 34 1.87 -4.40 1.27
N VAL A 35 1.90 -3.64 2.38
CA VAL A 35 3.08 -3.56 3.27
C VAL A 35 3.47 -4.96 3.75
N LYS A 36 2.51 -5.74 4.24
CA LYS A 36 2.79 -7.11 4.72
C LYS A 36 3.36 -8.02 3.63
N ARG A 37 2.87 -7.92 2.39
CA ARG A 37 3.45 -8.67 1.26
C ARG A 37 4.90 -8.28 0.97
N VAL A 38 5.25 -6.99 1.11
CA VAL A 38 6.64 -6.53 0.94
C VAL A 38 7.52 -7.09 2.05
N GLU A 39 7.07 -7.06 3.31
CA GLU A 39 7.78 -7.64 4.46
C GLU A 39 8.00 -9.14 4.30
N ASP A 40 6.98 -9.87 3.86
CA ASP A 40 7.09 -11.30 3.57
C ASP A 40 8.13 -11.60 2.49
N MET A 41 8.18 -10.79 1.43
CA MET A 41 9.20 -10.94 0.41
C MET A 41 10.58 -10.60 0.94
N PHE A 42 10.70 -9.53 1.73
CA PHE A 42 11.97 -9.14 2.36
C PHE A 42 12.55 -10.24 3.26
N ALA A 43 11.70 -10.88 4.05
CA ALA A 43 12.10 -11.99 4.92
C ALA A 43 12.53 -13.23 4.12
N LYS A 44 11.89 -13.51 2.98
CA LYS A 44 12.14 -14.71 2.16
C LYS A 44 13.26 -14.55 1.14
N ALA A 45 13.35 -13.40 0.50
CA ALA A 45 14.21 -13.15 -0.67
C ALA A 45 15.32 -12.12 -0.42
N GLY A 46 15.31 -11.46 0.75
CA GLY A 46 16.28 -10.46 1.13
C GLY A 46 16.05 -9.07 0.51
N PRO A 47 16.89 -8.07 0.90
CA PRO A 47 16.71 -6.68 0.53
C PRO A 47 16.77 -6.43 -0.98
N ASP A 48 17.81 -6.89 -1.66
CA ASP A 48 18.06 -6.57 -3.08
C ASP A 48 16.92 -7.04 -3.98
N SER A 49 16.43 -8.27 -3.78
CA SER A 49 15.32 -8.83 -4.52
C SER A 49 14.02 -8.05 -4.28
N THR A 50 13.78 -7.66 -3.01
CA THR A 50 12.60 -6.88 -2.62
C THR A 50 12.64 -5.48 -3.20
N PHE A 51 13.77 -4.77 -3.12
CA PHE A 51 13.91 -3.42 -3.66
C PHE A 51 13.73 -3.40 -5.18
N LYS A 52 14.27 -4.39 -5.87
CA LYS A 52 14.06 -4.56 -7.31
C LYS A 52 12.57 -4.79 -7.63
N ALA A 53 11.91 -5.71 -6.93
CA ALA A 53 10.50 -6.03 -7.16
C ALA A 53 9.57 -4.85 -6.88
N VAL A 54 9.83 -4.07 -5.82
CA VAL A 54 9.08 -2.85 -5.48
C VAL A 54 9.24 -1.77 -6.54
N SER A 55 10.43 -1.66 -7.12
CA SER A 55 10.76 -0.62 -8.12
C SER A 55 10.39 -1.01 -9.55
N ASP A 56 10.11 -2.30 -9.80
CA ASP A 56 9.70 -2.81 -11.10
C ASP A 56 8.19 -2.62 -11.30
N LYS A 57 7.83 -1.88 -12.36
CA LYS A 57 6.43 -1.63 -12.72
C LYS A 57 5.81 -2.72 -13.60
N SER A 58 6.63 -3.65 -14.13
CA SER A 58 6.19 -4.62 -15.13
C SER A 58 5.29 -5.73 -14.59
N PRO A 59 5.58 -6.39 -13.46
CA PRO A 59 4.60 -7.25 -12.82
C PRO A 59 3.77 -6.41 -11.84
N ALA A 60 2.46 -6.53 -11.91
CA ALA A 60 1.52 -5.88 -10.97
C ALA A 60 1.62 -6.43 -9.51
N THR A 61 2.81 -6.93 -9.10
CA THR A 61 3.00 -7.58 -7.80
C THR A 61 2.80 -6.59 -6.65
N PHE A 62 3.31 -5.36 -6.83
CA PHE A 62 3.25 -4.31 -5.82
C PHE A 62 2.66 -3.00 -6.36
N HIS A 63 1.90 -3.06 -7.48
CA HIS A 63 1.18 -1.91 -8.01
C HIS A 63 -0.28 -2.28 -8.19
N ASP A 64 -1.16 -1.50 -7.60
CA ASP A 64 -2.60 -1.68 -7.74
C ASP A 64 -3.27 -0.32 -7.68
N ARG A 65 -3.83 0.15 -8.81
CA ARG A 65 -4.46 1.46 -8.93
C ARG A 65 -3.50 2.59 -8.50
N ASP A 66 -3.80 3.31 -7.42
CA ASP A 66 -2.96 4.35 -6.80
C ASP A 66 -2.00 3.79 -5.73
N LEU A 67 -2.11 2.51 -5.37
CA LEU A 67 -1.27 1.87 -4.36
C LEU A 67 0.08 1.47 -4.95
N TYR A 68 1.13 1.87 -4.28
CA TYR A 68 2.51 1.44 -4.55
C TYR A 68 3.35 1.55 -3.29
N PRO A 69 4.31 0.63 -3.06
CA PRO A 69 5.21 0.72 -1.93
C PRO A 69 6.39 1.63 -2.22
N PHE A 70 6.95 2.15 -1.13
CA PHE A 70 8.25 2.81 -1.10
C PHE A 70 9.04 2.29 0.11
N ILE A 71 10.38 2.25 -0.02
CA ILE A 71 11.27 1.79 1.03
C ILE A 71 12.40 2.79 1.20
N TYR A 72 12.66 3.16 2.44
CA TYR A 72 13.76 4.03 2.84
C TYR A 72 14.58 3.36 3.95
N ASP A 73 15.86 3.65 3.99
CA ASP A 73 16.65 3.37 5.20
C ASP A 73 16.34 4.40 6.30
N LEU A 74 16.77 4.11 7.52
CA LEU A 74 16.53 4.99 8.67
C LEU A 74 17.37 6.27 8.66
N SER A 75 18.27 6.46 7.66
CA SER A 75 18.98 7.71 7.41
C SER A 75 18.24 8.63 6.42
N GLY A 76 17.12 8.17 5.85
CA GLY A 76 16.29 8.92 4.89
C GLY A 76 16.65 8.72 3.42
N ARG A 77 17.51 7.73 3.10
CA ARG A 77 17.82 7.38 1.71
C ARG A 77 16.73 6.49 1.13
N CYS A 78 16.20 6.87 -0.02
CA CYS A 78 15.27 6.05 -0.78
C CYS A 78 16.00 4.86 -1.41
N VAL A 79 15.60 3.62 -1.10
CA VAL A 79 16.19 2.40 -1.65
C VAL A 79 15.29 1.72 -2.68
N ALA A 80 13.97 1.95 -2.60
CA ALA A 80 13.00 1.48 -3.60
C ALA A 80 11.78 2.38 -3.64
N HIS A 81 11.19 2.57 -4.83
CA HIS A 81 9.99 3.40 -4.98
C HIS A 81 9.16 3.00 -6.19
N GLY A 82 7.96 2.49 -5.95
CA GLY A 82 7.08 1.95 -6.98
C GLY A 82 6.62 2.97 -8.04
N ALA A 83 6.42 4.23 -7.67
CA ALA A 83 5.91 5.25 -8.60
C ALA A 83 6.98 6.19 -9.16
N ARG A 84 8.08 6.44 -8.43
CA ARG A 84 9.09 7.47 -8.76
C ARG A 84 10.51 6.94 -8.68
N PRO A 85 11.00 6.22 -9.69
CA PRO A 85 12.37 5.66 -9.69
C PRO A 85 13.45 6.72 -9.55
N ALA A 86 13.19 7.96 -10.00
CA ALA A 86 14.13 9.10 -9.89
C ALA A 86 14.47 9.50 -8.44
N LEU A 87 13.74 9.00 -7.43
CA LEU A 87 14.03 9.23 -6.03
C LEU A 87 15.03 8.22 -5.46
N ILE A 88 15.18 7.06 -6.10
CA ILE A 88 16.06 5.98 -5.62
C ILE A 88 17.50 6.46 -5.54
N GLY A 89 18.17 6.17 -4.43
CA GLY A 89 19.54 6.59 -4.11
C GLY A 89 19.65 7.98 -3.48
N LYS A 90 18.60 8.81 -3.52
CA LYS A 90 18.62 10.14 -2.91
C LYS A 90 18.33 10.09 -1.42
N ASN A 91 19.02 10.93 -0.64
CA ASN A 91 18.61 11.20 0.74
C ASN A 91 17.53 12.28 0.74
N LEU A 92 16.37 11.95 1.28
CA LEU A 92 15.18 12.80 1.28
C LEU A 92 14.77 13.23 2.70
N LEU A 93 15.70 13.15 3.66
CA LEU A 93 15.44 13.49 5.06
C LEU A 93 14.88 14.92 5.21
N ASP A 94 15.37 15.84 4.37
CA ASP A 94 14.97 17.25 4.39
C ASP A 94 13.86 17.60 3.39
N LEU A 95 13.28 16.60 2.72
CA LEU A 95 12.18 16.81 1.80
C LEU A 95 10.94 17.27 2.56
N LYS A 96 10.38 18.40 2.12
CA LYS A 96 9.11 18.93 2.61
C LYS A 96 8.01 18.72 1.57
N ASP A 97 6.82 18.48 2.05
CA ASP A 97 5.61 18.60 1.22
C ASP A 97 5.21 20.07 1.01
N GLN A 98 4.09 20.33 0.31
CA GLN A 98 3.59 21.69 0.07
C GLN A 98 3.24 22.47 1.33
N ASP A 99 2.90 21.77 2.42
CA ASP A 99 2.56 22.39 3.69
C ASP A 99 3.79 22.57 4.60
N GLY A 100 4.99 22.26 4.07
CA GLY A 100 6.26 22.40 4.79
C GLY A 100 6.59 21.26 5.74
N LYS A 101 5.86 20.15 5.69
CA LYS A 101 6.06 18.98 6.55
C LYS A 101 7.26 18.15 6.09
N TYR A 102 8.16 17.82 6.99
CA TYR A 102 9.26 16.89 6.76
C TYR A 102 8.76 15.44 6.80
N LEU A 103 8.19 14.98 5.70
CA LEU A 103 7.45 13.71 5.65
C LEU A 103 8.33 12.49 5.96
N ILE A 104 9.57 12.44 5.48
CA ILE A 104 10.48 11.30 5.72
C ILE A 104 10.93 11.27 7.19
N ARG A 105 11.21 12.42 7.80
CA ARG A 105 11.54 12.49 9.24
C ARG A 105 10.39 11.96 10.10
N GLU A 106 9.16 12.30 9.75
CA GLU A 106 7.97 11.82 10.47
C GLU A 106 7.80 10.31 10.34
N MET A 107 8.00 9.76 9.13
CA MET A 107 7.95 8.31 8.87
C MET A 107 9.04 7.57 9.67
N ILE A 108 10.28 8.09 9.68
CA ILE A 108 11.38 7.52 10.48
C ILE A 108 11.05 7.57 11.97
N ARG A 109 10.49 8.69 12.47
CA ARG A 109 10.09 8.83 13.87
C ARG A 109 9.10 7.74 14.29
N ILE A 110 8.10 7.46 13.44
CA ILE A 110 7.10 6.41 13.69
C ILE A 110 7.77 5.02 13.62
N ALA A 111 8.51 4.73 12.56
CA ALA A 111 9.16 3.44 12.38
C ALA A 111 10.16 3.13 13.52
N SER A 112 10.91 4.13 13.99
CA SER A 112 11.89 3.97 15.09
C SER A 112 11.25 3.99 16.48
N GLY A 113 10.06 4.56 16.63
CA GLY A 113 9.32 4.65 17.88
C GLY A 113 8.39 3.47 18.10
N THR A 114 7.15 3.58 17.60
CA THR A 114 6.12 2.54 17.73
C THR A 114 6.35 1.35 16.79
N GLY A 115 7.20 1.50 15.78
CA GLY A 115 7.45 0.49 14.76
C GLY A 115 6.51 0.58 13.56
N PHE A 116 5.31 1.12 13.73
CA PHE A 116 4.33 1.28 12.65
C PHE A 116 3.35 2.42 12.95
N GLY A 117 2.69 2.92 11.91
CA GLY A 117 1.65 3.95 12.03
C GLY A 117 1.31 4.62 10.71
N TRP A 118 0.41 5.60 10.78
CA TRP A 118 -0.05 6.37 9.64
C TRP A 118 0.54 7.77 9.63
N VAL A 119 0.94 8.24 8.43
CA VAL A 119 1.47 9.60 8.20
C VAL A 119 0.67 10.28 7.11
N ASN A 120 0.15 11.47 7.42
CA ASN A 120 -0.58 12.31 6.47
C ASN A 120 0.35 13.37 5.89
N TYR A 121 0.34 13.54 4.58
CA TYR A 121 1.16 14.51 3.84
C TYR A 121 0.58 14.76 2.46
N LYS A 122 1.12 15.74 1.74
CA LYS A 122 0.74 16.02 0.35
C LYS A 122 1.74 15.38 -0.61
N TRP A 123 1.21 14.65 -1.62
CA TRP A 123 2.06 13.95 -2.57
C TRP A 123 1.42 13.84 -3.96
N PRO A 124 2.22 13.84 -5.05
CA PRO A 124 1.66 13.64 -6.38
C PRO A 124 1.03 12.26 -6.54
N ASN A 125 -0.24 12.25 -6.92
CA ASN A 125 -0.98 11.02 -7.22
C ASN A 125 -0.52 10.46 -8.58
N PRO A 126 -0.13 9.17 -8.67
CA PRO A 126 0.38 8.58 -9.91
C PRO A 126 -0.68 8.46 -11.01
N ILE A 127 -1.98 8.49 -10.68
CA ILE A 127 -3.08 8.37 -11.65
C ILE A 127 -3.24 9.68 -12.46
N ASN A 128 -3.15 10.84 -11.80
CA ASN A 128 -3.48 12.13 -12.41
C ASN A 128 -2.34 13.16 -12.34
N ASN A 129 -1.22 12.84 -11.68
CA ASN A 129 -0.06 13.70 -11.42
C ASN A 129 -0.37 15.01 -10.66
N LYS A 130 -1.53 15.11 -10.00
CA LYS A 130 -1.87 16.23 -9.13
C LYS A 130 -1.34 15.98 -7.71
N ILE A 131 -0.97 17.06 -7.03
CA ILE A 131 -0.65 16.98 -5.60
C ILE A 131 -1.96 16.89 -4.84
N GLU A 132 -2.11 15.81 -4.08
CA GLU A 132 -3.30 15.48 -3.30
C GLU A 132 -2.91 15.10 -1.88
N ASP A 133 -3.88 15.12 -0.98
CA ASP A 133 -3.71 14.56 0.35
C ASP A 133 -3.48 13.06 0.24
N LYS A 134 -2.45 12.58 0.92
CA LYS A 134 -2.07 11.17 1.00
C LYS A 134 -1.91 10.77 2.45
N THR A 135 -2.42 9.62 2.81
CA THR A 135 -2.10 8.97 4.08
C THR A 135 -1.38 7.65 3.81
N SER A 136 -0.20 7.47 4.42
CA SER A 136 0.59 6.25 4.24
C SER A 136 0.72 5.49 5.54
N TYR A 137 0.43 4.19 5.49
CA TYR A 137 0.86 3.26 6.52
C TYR A 137 2.34 2.98 6.33
N VAL A 138 3.11 3.13 7.39
CA VAL A 138 4.55 2.82 7.41
C VAL A 138 4.82 1.79 8.49
N GLU A 139 5.75 0.89 8.22
CA GLU A 139 6.18 -0.14 9.18
C GLU A 139 7.68 -0.38 9.07
N LYS A 140 8.32 -0.60 10.23
CA LYS A 140 9.75 -0.88 10.32
C LYS A 140 10.05 -2.27 9.79
N MET A 141 11.08 -2.38 8.96
CA MET A 141 11.54 -3.60 8.32
C MET A 141 13.07 -3.70 8.41
N GLY A 142 13.57 -4.21 9.53
CA GLY A 142 15.02 -4.23 9.83
C GLY A 142 15.61 -2.83 9.93
N ASP A 143 16.63 -2.53 9.11
CA ASP A 143 17.28 -1.21 9.01
C ASP A 143 16.55 -0.24 8.08
N TYR A 144 15.37 -0.63 7.63
CA TYR A 144 14.52 0.11 6.71
C TYR A 144 13.14 0.34 7.30
N PHE A 145 12.33 1.12 6.59
CA PHE A 145 10.89 1.09 6.70
C PHE A 145 10.26 1.00 5.32
N VAL A 146 9.14 0.32 5.25
CA VAL A 146 8.28 0.26 4.07
C VAL A 146 7.03 1.09 4.31
N GLY A 147 6.50 1.72 3.27
CA GLY A 147 5.24 2.43 3.32
C GLY A 147 4.41 2.23 2.07
N VAL A 148 3.09 2.22 2.24
CA VAL A 148 2.08 2.27 1.17
C VAL A 148 1.02 3.27 1.57
N GLY A 149 0.59 4.12 0.66
CA GLY A 149 -0.38 5.16 0.96
C GLY A 149 -1.55 5.20 0.01
N VAL A 150 -2.67 5.73 0.53
CA VAL A 150 -3.93 5.98 -0.17
C VAL A 150 -4.13 7.48 -0.34
N TYR A 151 -4.82 7.90 -1.42
CA TYR A 151 -5.11 9.31 -1.73
C TYR A 151 -6.56 9.68 -1.44
N ARG A 152 -7.45 8.71 -1.35
CA ARG A 152 -8.86 8.92 -1.00
C ARG A 152 -9.33 7.86 -0.01
N GLU A 153 -10.25 8.26 0.84
CA GLU A 153 -10.93 7.39 1.81
C GLU A 153 -12.43 7.34 1.47
#